data_f824b78c361a0ed3f797ae2994925aa3
#
_entry.id   f824b78c361a0ed3f797ae2994925aa3
#
_cell.length_a   1.000
_cell.length_b   1.000
_cell.length_c   1.000
_cell.angle_alpha   90.00
_cell.angle_beta   90.00
_cell.angle_gamma   90.00
#
_symmetry.space_group_name_H-M   'P 1'
#
loop_
_entity.id
_entity.type
_entity.pdbx_description
1 polymer ?
#
loop_
_entity_poly.entity_id
_entity_poly.type
_entity_poly.pdbx_seq_one_letter_code
_entity_poly.pdbx_strand_id
1 'polypeptide(L)'
;CIIDLDGDGVIDDGSGHADGYRLDSAEGDGPSGVRFFTISANDGNPLDSKAFMALSKTGDIDEIYGKITAKNFCVSYDVMTDIYSISASDTAGEVGNTGNLNSLIKLRHNSHMFAEGKPEDFIKSVIATLGIDSQQAGMRESSQANIIKQVENRRISYSGVSLNEEMANLVRHQHAYNAAAKMIQTMSEIYDILINQ
;
A
#
# COMPACT_ATOMS: atom_id res chain seq x y z
N CYS A 1 -11.45 18.96 -11.72
CA CYS A 1 -12.00 17.62 -11.92
C CYS A 1 -12.57 17.55 -13.33
N ILE A 2 -12.07 16.68 -14.15
CA ILE A 2 -12.59 16.44 -15.49
C ILE A 2 -13.56 15.29 -15.33
N ILE A 3 -14.85 15.53 -15.46
CA ILE A 3 -15.89 14.55 -15.17
C ILE A 3 -16.91 14.58 -16.30
N ASP A 4 -17.27 13.42 -16.80
CA ASP A 4 -18.43 13.16 -17.61
C ASP A 4 -19.64 13.03 -16.66
N LEU A 5 -20.45 14.08 -16.56
CA LEU A 5 -21.56 14.18 -15.61
C LEU A 5 -22.83 13.48 -16.10
N ASP A 6 -23.02 13.40 -17.41
CA ASP A 6 -24.23 12.84 -18.02
C ASP A 6 -24.02 11.43 -18.61
N GLY A 7 -22.75 10.98 -18.70
CA GLY A 7 -22.40 9.63 -19.13
C GLY A 7 -22.39 9.45 -20.65
N ASP A 8 -22.26 10.52 -21.42
CA ASP A 8 -22.21 10.48 -22.88
C ASP A 8 -20.82 10.16 -23.45
N GLY A 9 -19.80 10.04 -22.59
CA GLY A 9 -18.41 9.78 -22.93
C GLY A 9 -17.62 11.04 -23.28
N VAL A 10 -18.21 12.22 -23.17
CA VAL A 10 -17.56 13.52 -23.34
C VAL A 10 -17.35 14.14 -21.95
N ILE A 11 -16.20 14.77 -21.76
CA ILE A 11 -15.91 15.48 -20.51
C ILE A 11 -16.71 16.78 -20.51
N ASP A 12 -17.52 16.96 -19.46
CA ASP A 12 -18.29 18.19 -19.29
C ASP A 12 -17.39 19.35 -18.89
N ASP A 13 -17.35 20.37 -19.71
CA ASP A 13 -16.78 21.67 -19.39
C ASP A 13 -17.69 22.38 -18.37
N GLY A 14 -17.10 22.98 -17.33
CA GLY A 14 -17.85 23.78 -16.36
C GLY A 14 -18.30 23.05 -15.10
N SER A 15 -17.73 21.88 -14.80
CA SER A 15 -18.07 21.08 -13.60
C SER A 15 -17.08 21.19 -12.45
N GLY A 16 -16.11 22.08 -12.55
CA GLY A 16 -15.04 22.22 -11.57
C GLY A 16 -15.07 23.56 -10.79
N HIS A 17 -14.25 23.65 -9.76
CA HIS A 17 -14.06 24.90 -9.00
C HIS A 17 -13.54 26.03 -9.90
N ALA A 18 -12.69 25.73 -10.87
CA ALA A 18 -12.09 26.71 -11.77
C ALA A 18 -13.08 27.33 -12.76
N ASP A 19 -14.20 26.68 -12.98
CA ASP A 19 -15.23 27.10 -13.94
C ASP A 19 -16.28 28.02 -13.30
N GLY A 20 -16.27 28.10 -11.97
CA GLY A 20 -17.12 29.04 -11.24
C GLY A 20 -16.53 30.45 -11.15
N TYR A 21 -17.33 31.36 -10.65
CA TYR A 21 -16.95 32.75 -10.44
C TYR A 21 -16.59 33.01 -8.99
N ARG A 22 -15.61 33.89 -8.79
CA ARG A 22 -15.16 34.37 -7.49
C ARG A 22 -16.30 35.08 -6.76
N LEU A 23 -16.23 35.10 -5.43
CA LEU A 23 -17.21 35.81 -4.58
C LEU A 23 -17.18 37.33 -4.80
N ASP A 24 -16.07 37.87 -5.27
CA ASP A 24 -15.86 39.30 -5.56
C ASP A 24 -15.90 39.63 -7.07
N SER A 25 -16.33 38.67 -7.91
CA SER A 25 -16.44 38.90 -9.36
C SER A 25 -17.49 39.98 -9.70
N ALA A 26 -17.19 40.78 -10.72
CA ALA A 26 -18.11 41.77 -11.28
C ALA A 26 -18.88 41.19 -12.49
N GLU A 27 -20.00 41.84 -12.86
CA GLU A 27 -20.74 41.48 -14.05
C GLU A 27 -19.84 41.61 -15.30
N GLY A 28 -19.73 40.55 -16.07
CA GLY A 28 -18.88 40.48 -17.24
C GLY A 28 -17.48 39.87 -17.02
N ASP A 29 -17.12 39.56 -15.80
CA ASP A 29 -15.91 38.80 -15.52
C ASP A 29 -16.01 37.36 -16.08
N GLY A 30 -14.87 36.81 -16.48
CA GLY A 30 -14.77 35.40 -16.85
C GLY A 30 -14.68 34.46 -15.61
N PRO A 31 -14.78 33.14 -15.83
CA PRO A 31 -14.57 32.16 -14.80
C PRO A 31 -13.24 32.35 -14.06
N SER A 32 -13.18 31.97 -12.80
CA SER A 32 -12.03 32.28 -11.93
C SER A 32 -10.72 31.65 -12.36
N GLY A 33 -10.77 30.50 -13.02
CA GLY A 33 -9.59 29.70 -13.35
C GLY A 33 -8.82 29.16 -12.15
N VAL A 34 -9.26 29.47 -10.92
CA VAL A 34 -8.59 29.08 -9.69
C VAL A 34 -8.82 27.61 -9.40
N ARG A 35 -7.75 26.85 -9.25
CA ARG A 35 -7.81 25.45 -8.85
C ARG A 35 -7.86 25.39 -7.32
N PHE A 36 -8.86 24.69 -6.77
CA PHE A 36 -8.96 24.53 -5.31
C PHE A 36 -7.84 23.67 -4.74
N PHE A 37 -7.50 22.58 -5.45
CA PHE A 37 -6.42 21.69 -5.10
C PHE A 37 -5.27 21.77 -6.09
N THR A 38 -4.07 21.79 -5.55
CA THR A 38 -2.81 21.80 -6.30
C THR A 38 -1.82 20.83 -5.63
N ILE A 39 -0.56 20.91 -5.98
CA ILE A 39 0.50 20.13 -5.32
C ILE A 39 1.44 21.06 -4.56
N SER A 40 2.06 20.52 -3.51
CA SER A 40 3.18 21.19 -2.85
C SER A 40 4.43 21.10 -3.71
N ALA A 41 5.16 22.23 -3.80
CA ALA A 41 6.47 22.27 -4.41
C ALA A 41 7.52 21.52 -3.55
N ASN A 42 8.74 21.40 -4.06
CA ASN A 42 9.84 20.71 -3.36
C ASN A 42 10.23 21.35 -2.02
N ASP A 43 9.89 22.61 -1.81
CA ASP A 43 10.07 23.37 -0.57
C ASP A 43 8.92 23.18 0.45
N GLY A 44 7.91 22.38 0.09
CA GLY A 44 6.73 22.10 0.91
C GLY A 44 5.63 23.15 0.81
N ASN A 45 5.81 24.23 0.02
CA ASN A 45 4.78 25.27 -0.16
C ASN A 45 3.77 24.86 -1.23
N PRO A 46 2.47 25.16 -1.06
CA PRO A 46 1.46 24.92 -2.07
C PRO A 46 1.70 25.82 -3.30
N LEU A 47 1.52 25.26 -4.49
CA LEU A 47 1.55 26.03 -5.72
C LEU A 47 0.27 26.84 -5.86
N ASP A 48 0.37 28.01 -6.49
CA ASP A 48 -0.80 28.74 -7.02
C ASP A 48 -1.34 28.04 -8.29
N SER A 49 -2.54 28.39 -8.71
CA SER A 49 -3.21 27.81 -9.88
C SER A 49 -2.40 28.01 -11.15
N LYS A 50 -1.75 29.14 -11.32
CA LYS A 50 -0.94 29.46 -12.52
C LYS A 50 0.32 28.61 -12.58
N ALA A 51 1.05 28.49 -11.46
CA ALA A 51 2.24 27.66 -11.36
C ALA A 51 1.89 26.17 -11.53
N PHE A 52 0.75 25.74 -10.98
CA PHE A 52 0.28 24.36 -11.14
C PHE A 52 -0.03 24.05 -12.61
N MET A 53 -0.75 24.91 -13.32
CA MET A 53 -1.06 24.74 -14.73
C MET A 53 0.21 24.81 -15.62
N ALA A 54 1.24 25.53 -15.21
CA ALA A 54 2.52 25.60 -15.92
C ALA A 54 3.39 24.32 -15.79
N LEU A 55 2.97 23.32 -15.03
CA LEU A 55 3.67 22.04 -14.91
C LEU A 55 3.63 21.21 -16.20
N SER A 56 2.64 21.42 -17.08
CA SER A 56 2.65 20.87 -18.43
C SER A 56 3.07 21.95 -19.43
N LYS A 57 3.98 21.59 -20.33
CA LYS A 57 4.41 22.47 -21.42
C LYS A 57 3.40 22.51 -22.58
N THR A 58 2.59 21.48 -22.69
CA THR A 58 1.59 21.31 -23.75
C THR A 58 0.21 21.82 -23.34
N GLY A 59 0.03 22.14 -22.04
CA GLY A 59 -1.30 22.49 -21.49
C GLY A 59 -2.21 21.27 -21.30
N ASP A 60 -1.67 20.06 -21.42
CA ASP A 60 -2.41 18.83 -21.20
C ASP A 60 -2.81 18.71 -19.73
N ILE A 61 -4.09 18.74 -19.50
CA ILE A 61 -4.69 18.71 -18.16
C ILE A 61 -4.47 17.35 -17.49
N ASP A 62 -4.55 16.28 -18.23
CA ASP A 62 -4.34 14.92 -17.68
C ASP A 62 -2.90 14.74 -17.20
N GLU A 63 -1.92 15.30 -17.95
CA GLU A 63 -0.52 15.30 -17.49
C GLU A 63 -0.35 16.06 -16.18
N ILE A 64 -1.04 17.19 -16.01
CA ILE A 64 -0.95 18.03 -14.81
C ILE A 64 -1.57 17.30 -13.61
N TYR A 65 -2.79 16.79 -13.76
CA TYR A 65 -3.47 16.09 -12.68
C TYR A 65 -2.84 14.75 -12.35
N GLY A 66 -2.21 14.09 -13.30
CA GLY A 66 -1.42 12.87 -13.06
C GLY A 66 -0.23 13.06 -12.12
N LYS A 67 0.21 14.31 -11.90
CA LYS A 67 1.27 14.65 -10.93
C LYS A 67 0.77 14.74 -9.49
N ILE A 68 -0.55 14.79 -9.28
CA ILE A 68 -1.14 14.80 -7.94
C ILE A 68 -1.02 13.40 -7.33
N THR A 69 -0.46 13.34 -6.15
CA THR A 69 -0.33 12.12 -5.35
C THR A 69 -0.84 12.39 -3.94
N ALA A 70 -1.18 11.35 -3.19
CA ALA A 70 -1.59 11.49 -1.79
C ALA A 70 -0.51 12.18 -0.90
N LYS A 71 0.75 12.19 -1.36
CA LYS A 71 1.87 12.78 -0.61
C LYS A 71 2.01 14.28 -0.85
N ASN A 72 1.71 14.76 -2.07
CA ASN A 72 1.92 16.17 -2.45
C ASN A 72 0.62 16.98 -2.61
N PHE A 73 -0.53 16.32 -2.42
CA PHE A 73 -1.84 16.95 -2.51
C PHE A 73 -2.04 18.02 -1.43
N CYS A 74 -2.41 19.23 -1.82
CA CYS A 74 -2.66 20.34 -0.91
C CYS A 74 -3.70 21.32 -1.49
N VAL A 75 -4.20 22.20 -0.63
CA VAL A 75 -5.04 23.33 -1.06
C VAL A 75 -4.15 24.36 -1.76
N SER A 76 -4.66 24.96 -2.83
CA SER A 76 -3.97 25.99 -3.62
C SER A 76 -3.56 27.18 -2.77
N TYR A 77 -2.40 27.77 -3.10
CA TYR A 77 -1.93 29.00 -2.47
C TYR A 77 -2.94 30.16 -2.65
N ASP A 78 -3.60 30.24 -3.81
CA ASP A 78 -4.62 31.26 -4.09
C ASP A 78 -5.75 31.19 -3.06
N VAL A 79 -6.29 30.00 -2.80
CA VAL A 79 -7.40 29.80 -1.85
C VAL A 79 -6.96 30.00 -0.39
N MET A 80 -5.71 29.66 -0.07
CA MET A 80 -5.17 29.83 1.28
C MET A 80 -4.92 31.30 1.65
N THR A 81 -4.58 32.13 0.67
CA THR A 81 -4.25 33.54 0.88
C THR A 81 -5.42 34.47 0.70
N ASP A 82 -6.38 34.10 -0.12
CA ASP A 82 -7.55 34.91 -0.43
C ASP A 82 -8.83 34.06 -0.46
N ILE A 83 -9.68 34.22 0.54
CA ILE A 83 -10.95 33.50 0.64
C ILE A 83 -11.92 33.85 -0.49
N TYR A 84 -11.81 35.04 -1.10
CA TYR A 84 -12.63 35.43 -2.25
C TYR A 84 -12.28 34.65 -3.51
N SER A 85 -11.14 33.96 -3.53
CA SER A 85 -10.74 33.03 -4.57
C SER A 85 -11.58 31.75 -4.63
N ILE A 86 -12.46 31.53 -3.65
CA ILE A 86 -13.41 30.42 -3.68
C ILE A 86 -14.49 30.72 -4.72
N SER A 87 -14.57 29.86 -5.73
CA SER A 87 -15.49 29.99 -6.87
C SER A 87 -16.84 29.35 -6.54
N ALA A 88 -17.65 30.02 -5.74
CA ALA A 88 -18.94 29.51 -5.29
C ALA A 88 -20.09 29.76 -6.26
N SER A 89 -20.02 30.85 -7.04
CA SER A 89 -21.07 31.26 -7.98
C SER A 89 -20.93 30.57 -9.33
N ASP A 90 -22.05 30.32 -9.99
CA ASP A 90 -22.14 29.91 -11.40
C ASP A 90 -22.38 31.10 -12.35
N THR A 91 -22.57 32.31 -11.81
CA THR A 91 -22.81 33.52 -12.57
C THR A 91 -21.95 34.67 -12.02
N ALA A 92 -21.36 35.47 -12.92
CA ALA A 92 -20.55 36.62 -12.55
C ALA A 92 -21.40 37.74 -11.90
N GLY A 93 -20.85 38.39 -10.88
CA GLY A 93 -21.47 39.56 -10.26
C GLY A 93 -22.66 39.28 -9.33
N GLU A 94 -23.07 38.06 -9.15
CA GLU A 94 -24.19 37.70 -8.28
C GLU A 94 -23.71 37.40 -6.85
N VAL A 95 -23.89 38.36 -5.97
CA VAL A 95 -23.55 38.22 -4.56
C VAL A 95 -24.46 37.18 -3.86
N GLY A 96 -23.85 36.18 -3.23
CA GLY A 96 -24.58 35.12 -2.53
C GLY A 96 -25.06 33.96 -3.42
N ASN A 97 -24.75 33.97 -4.69
CA ASN A 97 -24.98 32.83 -5.56
C ASN A 97 -24.03 31.67 -5.18
N THR A 98 -24.58 30.48 -5.00
CA THR A 98 -23.86 29.26 -4.64
C THR A 98 -24.08 28.14 -5.65
N GLY A 99 -24.43 28.46 -6.88
CA GLY A 99 -24.77 27.51 -7.94
C GLY A 99 -23.64 26.53 -8.22
N ASN A 100 -22.41 27.04 -8.40
CA ASN A 100 -21.25 26.22 -8.65
C ASN A 100 -20.93 25.30 -7.46
N LEU A 101 -21.00 25.79 -6.24
CA LEU A 101 -20.79 24.98 -5.02
C LEU A 101 -21.84 23.86 -4.91
N ASN A 102 -23.11 24.16 -5.22
CA ASN A 102 -24.17 23.16 -5.25
C ASN A 102 -23.92 22.08 -6.33
N SER A 103 -23.38 22.46 -7.48
CA SER A 103 -22.99 21.52 -8.53
C SER A 103 -21.85 20.61 -8.07
N LEU A 104 -20.83 21.14 -7.40
CA LEU A 104 -19.76 20.34 -6.79
C LEU A 104 -20.30 19.36 -5.72
N ILE A 105 -21.27 19.79 -4.90
CA ILE A 105 -21.90 18.91 -3.91
C ILE A 105 -22.66 17.77 -4.58
N LYS A 106 -23.32 18.03 -5.73
CA LYS A 106 -24.04 16.99 -6.49
C LYS A 106 -23.11 15.91 -7.04
N LEU A 107 -21.82 16.22 -7.29
CA LEU A 107 -20.81 15.23 -7.72
C LEU A 107 -20.73 14.03 -6.78
N ARG A 108 -20.91 14.25 -5.49
CA ARG A 108 -20.95 13.16 -4.49
C ARG A 108 -21.96 12.05 -4.83
N HIS A 109 -23.06 12.43 -5.50
CA HIS A 109 -24.14 11.51 -5.83
C HIS A 109 -24.11 11.04 -7.29
N ASN A 110 -23.13 11.50 -8.07
CA ASN A 110 -22.99 11.12 -9.46
C ASN A 110 -22.51 9.65 -9.57
N SER A 111 -23.33 8.82 -10.23
CA SER A 111 -23.04 7.40 -10.43
C SER A 111 -22.12 7.11 -11.63
N HIS A 112 -21.81 8.12 -12.45
CA HIS A 112 -20.93 7.99 -13.62
C HIS A 112 -19.50 8.45 -13.33
N MET A 113 -19.22 8.91 -12.10
CA MET A 113 -17.92 9.47 -11.71
C MET A 113 -16.79 8.43 -11.73
N PHE A 114 -17.12 7.19 -11.40
CA PHE A 114 -16.18 6.05 -11.40
C PHE A 114 -16.84 4.83 -12.04
N ALA A 115 -16.03 3.89 -12.48
CA ALA A 115 -16.52 2.60 -13.02
C ALA A 115 -17.37 1.85 -12.00
N GLU A 116 -17.07 1.99 -10.70
CA GLU A 116 -17.80 1.39 -9.58
C GLU A 116 -19.07 2.20 -9.20
N GLY A 117 -19.31 3.37 -9.81
CA GLY A 117 -20.43 4.25 -9.53
C GLY A 117 -20.03 5.49 -8.74
N LYS A 118 -20.70 5.74 -7.61
CA LYS A 118 -20.45 6.91 -6.76
C LYS A 118 -19.09 6.87 -6.08
N PRO A 119 -18.49 8.03 -5.69
CA PRO A 119 -17.23 8.07 -4.95
C PRO A 119 -17.20 7.19 -3.71
N GLU A 120 -18.33 7.08 -3.01
CA GLU A 120 -18.44 6.22 -1.82
C GLU A 120 -18.36 4.72 -2.18
N ASP A 121 -18.91 4.31 -3.31
CA ASP A 121 -18.89 2.92 -3.76
C ASP A 121 -17.48 2.53 -4.26
N PHE A 122 -16.77 3.47 -4.91
CA PHE A 122 -15.35 3.30 -5.25
C PHE A 122 -14.50 3.05 -3.98
N ILE A 123 -14.65 3.88 -2.94
CA ILE A 123 -13.92 3.69 -1.69
C ILE A 123 -14.26 2.34 -1.03
N LYS A 124 -15.53 1.96 -1.02
CA LYS A 124 -15.97 0.63 -0.50
C LYS A 124 -15.34 -0.52 -1.28
N SER A 125 -15.28 -0.40 -2.61
CA SER A 125 -14.62 -1.38 -3.50
C SER A 125 -13.14 -1.55 -3.16
N VAL A 126 -12.41 -0.44 -3.00
CA VAL A 126 -11.00 -0.46 -2.62
C VAL A 126 -10.79 -1.12 -1.25
N ILE A 127 -11.62 -0.77 -0.25
CA ILE A 127 -11.53 -1.35 1.10
C ILE A 127 -11.85 -2.86 1.06
N ALA A 128 -12.87 -3.27 0.28
CA ALA A 128 -13.24 -4.68 0.14
C ALA A 128 -12.10 -5.49 -0.52
N THR A 129 -11.50 -4.96 -1.59
CA THR A 129 -10.36 -5.61 -2.26
C THR A 129 -9.17 -5.74 -1.31
N LEU A 130 -8.82 -4.67 -0.60
CA LEU A 130 -7.74 -4.69 0.39
C LEU A 130 -8.01 -5.72 1.51
N GLY A 131 -9.28 -5.84 1.95
CA GLY A 131 -9.69 -6.84 2.94
C GLY A 131 -9.49 -8.27 2.45
N ILE A 132 -9.87 -8.56 1.21
CA ILE A 132 -9.69 -9.86 0.57
C ILE A 132 -8.21 -10.19 0.41
N ASP A 133 -7.40 -9.24 -0.08
CA ASP A 133 -5.97 -9.42 -0.26
C ASP A 133 -5.25 -9.67 1.07
N SER A 134 -5.62 -8.93 2.11
CA SER A 134 -5.09 -9.12 3.47
C SER A 134 -5.43 -10.51 4.02
N GLN A 135 -6.68 -10.96 3.85
CA GLN A 135 -7.09 -12.29 4.25
C GLN A 135 -6.33 -13.39 3.49
N GLN A 136 -6.17 -13.24 2.17
CA GLN A 136 -5.39 -14.17 1.36
C GLN A 136 -3.92 -14.22 1.79
N ALA A 137 -3.31 -13.07 2.08
CA ALA A 137 -1.93 -13.01 2.57
C ALA A 137 -1.77 -13.77 3.88
N GLY A 138 -2.69 -13.60 4.84
CA GLY A 138 -2.69 -14.34 6.11
C GLY A 138 -2.88 -15.85 5.94
N MET A 139 -3.76 -16.28 5.03
CA MET A 139 -3.92 -17.71 4.72
C MET A 139 -2.67 -18.31 4.08
N ARG A 140 -2.01 -17.58 3.18
CA ARG A 140 -0.75 -18.01 2.55
C ARG A 140 0.37 -18.12 3.57
N GLU A 141 0.51 -17.15 4.47
CA GLU A 141 1.48 -17.18 5.57
C GLU A 141 1.29 -18.42 6.44
N SER A 142 0.05 -18.67 6.91
CA SER A 142 -0.27 -19.85 7.73
C SER A 142 0.02 -21.17 7.00
N SER A 143 -0.31 -21.26 5.71
CA SER A 143 -0.02 -22.43 4.89
C SER A 143 1.49 -22.66 4.75
N GLN A 144 2.26 -21.62 4.47
CA GLN A 144 3.72 -21.71 4.37
C GLN A 144 4.37 -22.11 5.70
N ALA A 145 3.90 -21.55 6.82
CA ALA A 145 4.36 -21.94 8.14
C ALA A 145 4.14 -23.43 8.43
N ASN A 146 3.00 -23.98 8.01
CA ASN A 146 2.72 -25.41 8.14
C ASN A 146 3.63 -26.27 7.25
N ILE A 147 3.90 -25.84 6.02
CA ILE A 147 4.83 -26.51 5.13
C ILE A 147 6.25 -26.52 5.71
N ILE A 148 6.71 -25.39 6.25
CA ILE A 148 8.01 -25.30 6.89
C ILE A 148 8.12 -26.29 8.05
N LYS A 149 7.09 -26.36 8.93
CA LYS A 149 7.05 -27.35 10.03
C LYS A 149 7.11 -28.79 9.51
N GLN A 150 6.41 -29.10 8.42
CA GLN A 150 6.46 -30.46 7.84
C GLN A 150 7.84 -30.79 7.27
N VAL A 151 8.47 -29.84 6.57
CA VAL A 151 9.83 -30.01 6.03
C VAL A 151 10.84 -30.18 7.19
N GLU A 152 10.69 -29.41 8.25
CA GLU A 152 11.56 -29.51 9.42
C GLU A 152 11.41 -30.85 10.15
N ASN A 153 10.19 -31.31 10.34
CA ASN A 153 9.93 -32.63 10.89
C ASN A 153 10.52 -33.76 10.02
N ARG A 154 10.41 -33.64 8.68
CA ARG A 154 11.10 -34.59 7.79
C ARG A 154 12.60 -34.53 7.93
N ARG A 155 13.19 -33.33 7.97
CA ARG A 155 14.64 -33.18 8.19
C ARG A 155 15.10 -33.85 9.46
N ILE A 156 14.37 -33.64 10.56
CA ILE A 156 14.66 -34.28 11.85
C ILE A 156 14.52 -35.79 11.75
N SER A 157 13.52 -36.30 11.05
CA SER A 157 13.32 -37.75 10.85
C SER A 157 14.46 -38.42 10.10
N TYR A 158 15.09 -37.75 9.12
CA TYR A 158 16.18 -38.30 8.32
C TYR A 158 17.57 -38.04 8.90
N SER A 159 17.80 -36.91 9.55
CA SER A 159 19.11 -36.48 10.04
C SER A 159 19.13 -36.22 11.56
N GLY A 160 18.02 -36.39 12.24
CA GLY A 160 17.95 -36.24 13.67
C GLY A 160 18.63 -37.42 14.38
N VAL A 161 19.48 -37.12 15.33
CA VAL A 161 20.11 -38.12 16.17
C VAL A 161 19.16 -38.50 17.30
N SER A 162 18.77 -39.78 17.35
CA SER A 162 17.97 -40.30 18.46
C SER A 162 18.86 -40.54 19.66
N LEU A 163 18.66 -39.79 20.71
CA LEU A 163 19.39 -39.96 21.98
C LEU A 163 19.30 -41.39 22.50
N ASN A 164 18.18 -42.09 22.31
CA ASN A 164 18.00 -43.46 22.71
C ASN A 164 18.85 -44.44 21.89
N GLU A 165 18.99 -44.22 20.58
CA GLU A 165 19.84 -45.02 19.71
C GLU A 165 21.32 -44.79 20.03
N GLU A 166 21.72 -43.53 20.27
CA GLU A 166 23.07 -43.21 20.66
C GLU A 166 23.45 -43.79 22.04
N MET A 167 22.53 -43.74 23.02
CA MET A 167 22.73 -44.40 24.29
C MET A 167 22.86 -45.91 24.14
N ALA A 168 22.04 -46.58 23.32
CA ALA A 168 22.15 -48.01 23.07
C ALA A 168 23.48 -48.37 22.38
N ASN A 169 23.92 -47.54 21.41
CA ASN A 169 25.21 -47.70 20.76
C ASN A 169 26.39 -47.49 21.75
N LEU A 170 26.30 -46.49 22.60
CA LEU A 170 27.30 -46.20 23.62
C LEU A 170 27.45 -47.37 24.61
N VAL A 171 26.34 -47.92 25.07
CA VAL A 171 26.37 -49.11 25.95
C VAL A 171 26.97 -50.33 25.22
N ARG A 172 26.63 -50.54 23.95
CA ARG A 172 27.21 -51.61 23.12
C ARG A 172 28.71 -51.46 22.94
N HIS A 173 29.18 -50.26 22.64
CA HIS A 173 30.62 -49.98 22.56
C HIS A 173 31.34 -50.10 23.87
N GLN A 174 30.71 -49.73 24.97
CA GLN A 174 31.26 -49.89 26.32
C GLN A 174 31.41 -51.37 26.70
N HIS A 175 30.43 -52.24 26.37
CA HIS A 175 30.54 -53.67 26.55
C HIS A 175 31.64 -54.30 25.69
N ALA A 176 31.74 -53.87 24.42
CA ALA A 176 32.80 -54.33 23.52
C ALA A 176 34.19 -53.93 24.02
N TYR A 177 34.36 -52.72 24.52
CA TYR A 177 35.60 -52.25 25.12
C TYR A 177 36.01 -53.06 26.36
N ASN A 178 35.03 -53.29 27.27
CA ASN A 178 35.28 -54.10 28.49
C ASN A 178 35.63 -55.57 28.17
N ALA A 179 34.98 -56.14 27.14
CA ALA A 179 35.31 -57.48 26.68
C ALA A 179 36.74 -57.58 26.10
N ALA A 180 37.12 -56.59 25.27
CA ALA A 180 38.47 -56.50 24.71
C ALA A 180 39.53 -56.30 25.79
N ALA A 181 39.27 -55.43 26.76
CA ALA A 181 40.20 -55.25 27.93
C ALA A 181 40.39 -56.52 28.73
N LYS A 182 39.28 -57.28 28.91
CA LYS A 182 39.35 -58.55 29.62
C LYS A 182 40.14 -59.64 28.85
N MET A 183 40.00 -59.68 27.52
CA MET A 183 40.81 -60.54 26.65
C MET A 183 42.28 -60.17 26.73
N ILE A 184 42.64 -58.91 26.69
CA ILE A 184 44.06 -58.46 26.86
C ILE A 184 44.61 -58.87 28.21
N GLN A 185 43.83 -58.69 29.27
CA GLN A 185 44.23 -59.12 30.62
C GLN A 185 44.46 -60.63 30.70
N THR A 186 43.57 -61.46 30.18
CA THR A 186 43.70 -62.89 30.12
C THR A 186 44.92 -63.32 29.28
N MET A 187 45.18 -62.68 28.18
CA MET A 187 46.39 -62.92 27.38
C MET A 187 47.66 -62.57 28.19
N SER A 188 47.66 -61.45 28.90
CA SER A 188 48.78 -61.05 29.75
C SER A 188 49.04 -62.09 30.84
N GLU A 189 48.00 -62.59 31.53
CA GLU A 189 48.10 -63.65 32.53
C GLU A 189 48.66 -64.94 31.94
N ILE A 190 48.25 -65.32 30.72
CA ILE A 190 48.82 -66.51 30.03
C ILE A 190 50.30 -66.30 29.73
N TYR A 191 50.68 -65.11 29.20
CA TYR A 191 52.07 -64.79 28.94
C TYR A 191 52.93 -64.84 30.26
N ASP A 192 52.41 -64.28 31.34
CA ASP A 192 53.13 -64.34 32.65
C ASP A 192 53.35 -65.75 33.16
N ILE A 193 52.39 -66.66 32.96
CA ILE A 193 52.51 -68.05 33.29
C ILE A 193 53.54 -68.76 32.38
N LEU A 194 53.61 -68.41 31.11
CA LEU A 194 54.54 -69.04 30.13
C LEU A 194 55.97 -68.56 30.32
N ILE A 195 56.21 -67.38 30.83
CA ILE A 195 57.56 -66.82 31.04
C ILE A 195 58.14 -67.20 32.38
N ASN A 196 57.32 -67.51 33.38
CA ASN A 196 57.72 -67.84 34.72
C ASN A 196 57.75 -69.34 35.03
N GLN A 197 57.63 -70.21 33.97
CA GLN A 197 57.94 -71.61 34.00
C GLN A 197 59.36 -71.85 33.51
#